data_d7c88db82fa2762bae19e23a790dfef7
#
_entry.id   d7c88db82fa2762bae19e23a790dfef7
#
_cell.length_a   1.000
_cell.length_b   1.000
_cell.length_c   1.000
_cell.angle_alpha   90.00
_cell.angle_beta   90.00
_cell.angle_gamma   90.00
#
_symmetry.space_group_name_H-M   'P 1'
#
loop_
_entity.id
_entity.type
_entity.pdbx_description
1 polymer ?
#
loop_
_entity_poly.entity_id
_entity_poly.type
_entity_poly.pdbx_seq_one_letter_code
_entity_poly.pdbx_strand_id
1 'polypeptide(L)'
;MSSIRLQIFPGTYENDSAYEYVLAYIYNKYSTGGYGYYPFDIKSIIRDFEQSKQDSYSKQDRNIWHFAITFSPEYNHCPDFFLMNLAQQVALIYCNDYQVYYGLDKDTDNPHIHFAVNAYSYHPQAEPLSDSKMEQLLHYAHSKITHLFPKTKVTLSYSKEEY
;
A
#
# COMPACT_ATOMS: atom_id res chain seq x y z
N MET A 1 17.33 19.39 -2.63
CA MET A 1 17.70 18.01 -2.30
C MET A 1 16.52 17.09 -2.54
N SER A 2 16.72 15.99 -3.26
CA SER A 2 15.64 15.03 -3.50
C SER A 2 15.26 14.30 -2.20
N SER A 3 14.00 14.00 -2.05
CA SER A 3 13.49 13.29 -0.88
C SER A 3 12.36 12.31 -1.27
N ILE A 4 12.28 11.26 -0.49
CA ILE A 4 11.21 10.26 -0.57
C ILE A 4 10.67 10.06 0.84
N ARG A 5 9.36 10.13 0.99
CA ARG A 5 8.70 9.93 2.28
C ARG A 5 7.76 8.73 2.20
N LEU A 6 7.98 7.76 3.08
CA LEU A 6 7.06 6.65 3.31
C LEU A 6 6.16 7.05 4.47
N GLN A 7 4.86 7.10 4.24
CA GLN A 7 3.88 7.62 5.18
C GLN A 7 2.73 6.65 5.36
N ILE A 8 2.46 6.26 6.62
CA ILE A 8 1.29 5.46 6.94
C ILE A 8 0.12 6.38 7.34
N PHE A 9 -1.07 6.06 6.85
CA PHE A 9 -2.29 6.80 7.19
C PHE A 9 -2.90 6.26 8.48
N PRO A 10 -3.35 7.14 9.40
CA PRO A 10 -3.68 6.76 10.77
C PRO A 10 -5.09 6.19 10.93
N GLY A 11 -5.91 6.17 9.89
CA GLY A 11 -7.27 5.64 9.97
C GLY A 11 -7.29 4.22 10.53
N THR A 12 -8.32 3.88 11.30
CA THR A 12 -8.46 2.55 11.86
C THR A 12 -8.97 1.53 10.87
N TYR A 13 -9.72 2.00 9.86
CA TYR A 13 -10.26 1.15 8.77
C TYR A 13 -11.01 -0.09 9.29
N GLU A 14 -11.80 0.11 10.34
CA GLU A 14 -12.50 -0.98 11.03
C GLU A 14 -13.90 -1.25 10.49
N ASN A 15 -14.50 -0.31 9.74
CA ASN A 15 -15.84 -0.48 9.22
C ASN A 15 -15.86 -1.35 7.95
N ASP A 16 -17.02 -1.93 7.63
CA ASP A 16 -17.17 -2.84 6.51
C ASP A 16 -16.97 -2.18 5.14
N SER A 17 -17.10 -0.86 5.04
CA SER A 17 -16.89 -0.10 3.81
C SER A 17 -15.42 0.28 3.56
N ALA A 18 -14.50 -0.07 4.47
CA ALA A 18 -13.08 0.30 4.34
C ALA A 18 -12.46 -0.26 3.06
N TYR A 19 -12.76 -1.50 2.68
CA TYR A 19 -12.26 -2.09 1.44
C TYR A 19 -12.71 -1.29 0.23
N GLU A 20 -13.99 -1.02 0.12
CA GLU A 20 -14.55 -0.26 -1.00
C GLU A 20 -13.91 1.13 -1.07
N TYR A 21 -13.85 1.84 0.05
CA TYR A 21 -13.32 3.19 0.10
C TYR A 21 -11.86 3.26 -0.36
N VAL A 22 -10.98 2.44 0.23
CA VAL A 22 -9.53 2.51 -0.06
C VAL A 22 -9.23 1.97 -1.46
N LEU A 23 -9.82 0.84 -1.83
CA LEU A 23 -9.54 0.21 -3.12
C LEU A 23 -10.09 1.04 -4.28
N ALA A 24 -11.30 1.62 -4.15
CA ALA A 24 -11.84 2.51 -5.17
C ALA A 24 -11.03 3.80 -5.30
N TYR A 25 -10.54 4.34 -4.20
CA TYR A 25 -9.67 5.51 -4.22
C TYR A 25 -8.41 5.26 -5.05
N ILE A 26 -7.77 4.09 -4.88
CA ILE A 26 -6.58 3.71 -5.64
C ILE A 26 -6.93 3.38 -7.09
N TYR A 27 -8.02 2.69 -7.32
CA TYR A 27 -8.47 2.29 -8.66
C TYR A 27 -8.61 3.48 -9.62
N ASN A 28 -8.99 4.64 -9.10
CA ASN A 28 -9.16 5.86 -9.87
C ASN A 28 -7.84 6.60 -10.15
N LYS A 29 -6.70 6.05 -9.73
CA LYS A 29 -5.39 6.65 -10.01
C LYS A 29 -4.93 6.35 -11.44
N TYR A 30 -3.87 7.04 -11.85
CA TYR A 30 -3.37 7.03 -13.23
C TYR A 30 -2.92 5.64 -13.68
N SER A 31 -2.12 4.97 -12.87
CA SER A 31 -1.63 3.62 -13.14
C SER A 31 -1.74 2.78 -11.88
N THR A 32 -2.22 1.55 -12.01
CA THR A 32 -2.41 0.65 -10.87
C THR A 32 -1.76 -0.71 -11.11
N GLY A 33 -1.50 -1.43 -10.04
CA GLY A 33 -0.98 -2.78 -10.04
C GLY A 33 -1.19 -3.45 -8.69
N GLY A 34 -0.74 -4.68 -8.56
CA GLY A 34 -0.84 -5.40 -7.29
C GLY A 34 -0.76 -6.91 -7.46
N TYR A 35 -1.01 -7.61 -6.35
CA TYR A 35 -0.89 -9.07 -6.24
C TYR A 35 -1.97 -9.67 -5.37
N GLY A 36 -2.31 -10.93 -5.64
CA GLY A 36 -3.16 -11.73 -4.79
C GLY A 36 -4.66 -11.53 -5.00
N TYR A 37 -5.06 -10.90 -6.09
CA TYR A 37 -6.45 -10.69 -6.45
C TYR A 37 -6.66 -10.92 -7.95
N TYR A 38 -7.93 -11.10 -8.34
CA TYR A 38 -8.30 -11.20 -9.74
C TYR A 38 -8.49 -9.80 -10.34
N PRO A 39 -7.66 -9.37 -11.30
CA PRO A 39 -7.61 -7.96 -11.75
C PRO A 39 -8.64 -7.63 -12.83
N PHE A 40 -9.86 -8.12 -12.71
CA PHE A 40 -10.87 -7.93 -13.75
C PHE A 40 -11.50 -6.53 -13.69
N ASP A 41 -12.01 -6.15 -12.52
CA ASP A 41 -12.57 -4.82 -12.26
C ASP A 41 -12.49 -4.51 -10.76
N ILE A 42 -12.93 -3.29 -10.38
CA ILE A 42 -12.86 -2.87 -8.97
C ILE A 42 -13.70 -3.78 -8.06
N LYS A 43 -14.84 -4.25 -8.54
CA LYS A 43 -15.71 -5.15 -7.75
C LYS A 43 -15.02 -6.48 -7.48
N SER A 44 -14.30 -7.01 -8.46
CA SER A 44 -13.52 -8.25 -8.29
C SER A 44 -12.42 -8.09 -7.26
N ILE A 45 -11.72 -6.95 -7.27
CA ILE A 45 -10.64 -6.65 -6.31
C ILE A 45 -11.21 -6.57 -4.89
N ILE A 46 -12.28 -5.81 -4.71
CA ILE A 46 -12.96 -5.68 -3.42
C ILE A 46 -13.43 -7.04 -2.90
N ARG A 47 -14.08 -7.82 -3.76
CA ARG A 47 -14.57 -9.16 -3.42
C ARG A 47 -13.45 -10.07 -2.93
N ASP A 48 -12.29 -10.06 -3.61
CA ASP A 48 -11.18 -10.93 -3.24
C ASP A 48 -10.56 -10.51 -1.91
N PHE A 49 -10.47 -9.21 -1.64
CA PHE A 49 -10.03 -8.71 -0.33
C PHE A 49 -11.02 -9.11 0.78
N GLU A 50 -12.31 -8.94 0.56
CA GLU A 50 -13.35 -9.33 1.52
C GLU A 50 -13.38 -10.83 1.77
N GLN A 51 -13.15 -11.63 0.72
CA GLN A 51 -13.13 -13.08 0.84
C GLN A 51 -12.01 -13.57 1.78
N SER A 52 -10.83 -12.97 1.71
CA SER A 52 -9.74 -13.30 2.63
C SER A 52 -10.14 -13.06 4.09
N LYS A 53 -10.87 -11.99 4.37
CA LYS A 53 -11.42 -11.73 5.71
C LYS A 53 -12.41 -12.80 6.13
N GLN A 54 -13.34 -13.17 5.25
CA GLN A 54 -14.35 -14.18 5.54
C GLN A 54 -13.75 -15.55 5.83
N ASP A 55 -12.71 -15.91 5.07
CA ASP A 55 -12.07 -17.23 5.17
C ASP A 55 -11.07 -17.33 6.33
N SER A 56 -10.61 -16.23 6.89
CA SER A 56 -9.62 -16.21 7.95
C SER A 56 -10.13 -16.89 9.23
N TYR A 57 -9.29 -17.73 9.83
CA TYR A 57 -9.59 -18.38 11.11
C TYR A 57 -9.51 -17.43 12.29
N SER A 58 -8.71 -16.36 12.17
CA SER A 58 -8.55 -15.33 13.20
C SER A 58 -9.14 -14.01 12.72
N LYS A 59 -9.74 -13.24 13.62
CA LYS A 59 -10.33 -11.95 13.31
C LYS A 59 -9.65 -10.83 14.10
N GLN A 60 -9.65 -9.64 13.52
CA GLN A 60 -9.21 -8.41 14.15
C GLN A 60 -10.10 -7.24 13.66
N ASP A 61 -9.97 -6.07 14.29
CA ASP A 61 -10.85 -4.96 13.96
C ASP A 61 -10.47 -4.27 12.64
N ARG A 62 -9.17 -4.12 12.38
CA ARG A 62 -8.70 -3.50 11.14
C ARG A 62 -8.92 -4.39 9.93
N ASN A 63 -9.45 -3.82 8.84
CA ASN A 63 -9.67 -4.52 7.57
C ASN A 63 -8.52 -4.33 6.58
N ILE A 64 -7.93 -3.13 6.52
CA ILE A 64 -6.96 -2.77 5.49
C ILE A 64 -5.93 -1.80 6.05
N TRP A 65 -4.72 -1.87 5.51
CA TRP A 65 -3.64 -0.92 5.75
C TRP A 65 -3.48 -0.01 4.54
N HIS A 66 -3.37 1.28 4.79
CA HIS A 66 -3.17 2.29 3.74
C HIS A 66 -1.92 3.09 4.05
N PHE A 67 -0.99 3.12 3.10
CA PHE A 67 0.21 3.95 3.20
C PHE A 67 0.58 4.51 1.81
N ALA A 68 1.46 5.49 1.78
CA ALA A 68 1.91 6.10 0.54
C ALA A 68 3.41 6.34 0.54
N ILE A 69 4.00 6.34 -0.65
CA ILE A 69 5.34 6.84 -0.92
C ILE A 69 5.18 8.15 -1.66
N THR A 70 5.67 9.24 -1.08
CA THR A 70 5.63 10.57 -1.70
C THR A 70 7.04 10.98 -2.11
N PHE A 71 7.16 11.42 -3.36
CA PHE A 71 8.43 11.86 -3.96
C PHE A 71 8.48 13.39 -4.02
N SER A 72 9.66 13.96 -3.86
CA SER A 72 9.85 15.38 -4.11
C SER A 72 9.62 15.73 -5.58
N PRO A 73 9.36 17.04 -5.91
CA PRO A 73 8.92 17.43 -7.26
C PRO A 73 9.83 17.03 -8.41
N GLU A 74 11.14 16.88 -8.18
CA GLU A 74 12.09 16.43 -9.20
C GLU A 74 11.69 15.10 -9.85
N TYR A 75 11.00 14.24 -9.11
CA TYR A 75 10.55 12.94 -9.61
C TYR A 75 9.36 13.01 -10.58
N ASN A 76 8.74 14.19 -10.76
CA ASN A 76 7.70 14.37 -11.78
C ASN A 76 8.21 14.09 -13.20
N HIS A 77 9.49 14.25 -13.43
CA HIS A 77 10.12 13.98 -14.73
C HIS A 77 10.50 12.51 -14.91
N CYS A 78 10.40 11.70 -13.87
CA CYS A 78 10.66 10.27 -14.00
C CYS A 78 9.55 9.61 -14.83
N PRO A 79 9.90 8.69 -15.71
CA PRO A 79 8.89 7.88 -16.41
C PRO A 79 8.03 7.09 -15.43
N ASP A 80 6.76 6.91 -15.76
CA ASP A 80 5.83 6.18 -14.90
C ASP A 80 6.30 4.76 -14.61
N PHE A 81 6.89 4.08 -15.59
CA PHE A 81 7.39 2.72 -15.40
C PHE A 81 8.47 2.64 -14.30
N PHE A 82 9.28 3.68 -14.14
CA PHE A 82 10.30 3.72 -13.10
C PHE A 82 9.67 3.77 -11.69
N LEU A 83 8.67 4.65 -11.51
CA LEU A 83 7.95 4.77 -10.25
C LEU A 83 7.10 3.51 -9.97
N MET A 84 6.47 2.95 -11.00
CA MET A 84 5.70 1.72 -10.88
C MET A 84 6.57 0.50 -10.59
N ASN A 85 7.81 0.46 -11.09
CA ASN A 85 8.75 -0.58 -10.72
C ASN A 85 9.12 -0.53 -9.23
N LEU A 86 9.31 0.68 -8.69
CA LEU A 86 9.51 0.83 -7.24
C LEU A 86 8.28 0.34 -6.46
N ALA A 87 7.08 0.69 -6.93
CA ALA A 87 5.84 0.21 -6.32
C ALA A 87 5.79 -1.32 -6.29
N GLN A 88 6.16 -1.97 -7.38
CA GLN A 88 6.23 -3.43 -7.46
C GLN A 88 7.22 -4.00 -6.44
N GLN A 89 8.40 -3.41 -6.33
CA GLN A 89 9.42 -3.85 -5.36
C GLN A 89 8.93 -3.75 -3.92
N VAL A 90 8.20 -2.71 -3.58
CA VAL A 90 7.59 -2.56 -2.25
C VAL A 90 6.45 -3.56 -2.06
N ALA A 91 5.60 -3.75 -3.05
CA ALA A 91 4.50 -4.71 -2.99
C ALA A 91 4.98 -6.15 -2.76
N LEU A 92 6.14 -6.52 -3.30
CA LEU A 92 6.73 -7.85 -3.11
C LEU A 92 7.04 -8.17 -1.64
N ILE A 93 7.17 -7.16 -0.78
CA ILE A 93 7.37 -7.35 0.66
C ILE A 93 6.15 -8.01 1.31
N TYR A 94 4.96 -7.75 0.78
CA TYR A 94 3.68 -8.17 1.36
C TYR A 94 3.04 -9.36 0.65
N CYS A 95 3.33 -9.53 -0.63
CA CYS A 95 2.50 -10.32 -1.55
C CYS A 95 2.50 -11.83 -1.30
N ASN A 96 3.44 -12.37 -0.52
CA ASN A 96 3.44 -13.79 -0.20
C ASN A 96 2.28 -14.19 0.72
N ASP A 97 1.81 -13.26 1.54
CA ASP A 97 0.81 -13.54 2.56
C ASP A 97 -0.45 -12.69 2.44
N TYR A 98 -0.35 -11.47 1.87
CA TYR A 98 -1.45 -10.50 1.85
C TYR A 98 -1.67 -9.95 0.45
N GLN A 99 -2.94 -9.72 0.08
CA GLN A 99 -3.23 -8.95 -1.12
C GLN A 99 -2.68 -7.54 -0.95
N VAL A 100 -2.08 -7.01 -2.01
CA VAL A 100 -1.60 -5.65 -2.07
C VAL A 100 -2.02 -5.01 -3.38
N TYR A 101 -2.59 -3.80 -3.31
CA TYR A 101 -3.02 -3.02 -4.45
C TYR A 101 -2.41 -1.62 -4.36
N TYR A 102 -1.88 -1.10 -5.45
CA TYR A 102 -1.23 0.19 -5.46
C TYR A 102 -1.57 1.00 -6.71
N GLY A 103 -1.44 2.32 -6.60
CA GLY A 103 -1.68 3.22 -7.71
C GLY A 103 -0.79 4.45 -7.66
N LEU A 104 -0.32 4.88 -8.84
CA LEU A 104 0.49 6.07 -9.02
C LEU A 104 -0.40 7.28 -9.24
N ASP A 105 -0.17 8.33 -8.46
CA ASP A 105 -0.82 9.62 -8.57
C ASP A 105 0.22 10.68 -8.95
N LYS A 106 0.03 11.31 -10.10
CA LYS A 106 0.85 12.42 -10.61
C LYS A 106 0.06 13.73 -10.78
N ASP A 107 -1.15 13.81 -10.23
CA ASP A 107 -2.01 14.97 -10.37
C ASP A 107 -1.55 16.16 -9.52
N THR A 108 -0.59 15.96 -8.64
CA THR A 108 0.03 17.00 -7.81
C THR A 108 1.48 17.21 -8.18
N ASP A 109 2.08 18.30 -7.67
CA ASP A 109 3.51 18.58 -7.91
C ASP A 109 4.43 17.49 -7.36
N ASN A 110 3.96 16.75 -6.36
CA ASN A 110 4.70 15.65 -5.75
C ASN A 110 4.08 14.32 -6.16
N PRO A 111 4.74 13.54 -7.03
CA PRO A 111 4.22 12.22 -7.36
C PRO A 111 4.14 11.34 -6.11
N HIS A 112 3.10 10.54 -6.00
CA HIS A 112 2.99 9.59 -4.90
C HIS A 112 2.32 8.30 -5.33
N ILE A 113 2.65 7.23 -4.62
CA ILE A 113 2.10 5.91 -4.84
C ILE A 113 1.32 5.54 -3.58
N HIS A 114 0.03 5.26 -3.74
CA HIS A 114 -0.81 4.74 -2.66
C HIS A 114 -0.79 3.23 -2.65
N PHE A 115 -0.71 2.64 -1.46
CA PHE A 115 -0.74 1.19 -1.24
C PHE A 115 -1.88 0.83 -0.31
N ALA A 116 -2.62 -0.19 -0.70
CA ALA A 116 -3.58 -0.87 0.15
C ALA A 116 -3.10 -2.30 0.38
N VAL A 117 -2.92 -2.69 1.63
CA VAL A 117 -2.55 -4.05 2.01
C VAL A 117 -3.67 -4.63 2.85
N ASN A 118 -4.20 -5.80 2.44
CA ASN A 118 -5.23 -6.46 3.22
C ASN A 118 -4.68 -6.82 4.61
N ALA A 119 -5.43 -6.49 5.65
CA ALA A 119 -5.05 -6.90 7.00
C ALA A 119 -5.24 -8.40 7.24
N TYR A 120 -6.01 -9.07 6.38
CA TYR A 120 -6.19 -10.52 6.43
C TYR A 120 -5.38 -11.20 5.35
N SER A 121 -4.67 -12.27 5.73
CA SER A 121 -3.95 -13.10 4.77
C SER A 121 -4.92 -13.88 3.88
N TYR A 122 -4.53 -14.12 2.64
CA TYR A 122 -5.26 -15.06 1.77
C TYR A 122 -4.93 -16.53 2.10
N HIS A 123 -4.11 -16.78 3.12
CA HIS A 123 -3.94 -18.08 3.76
C HIS A 123 -4.81 -18.10 5.03
N PRO A 124 -5.93 -18.83 5.06
CA PRO A 124 -6.90 -18.73 6.14
C PRO A 124 -6.35 -18.99 7.54
N GLN A 125 -5.34 -19.85 7.64
CA GLN A 125 -4.69 -20.22 8.91
C GLN A 125 -3.67 -19.20 9.41
N ALA A 126 -3.24 -18.26 8.55
CA ALA A 126 -2.26 -17.26 8.93
C ALA A 126 -2.89 -16.15 9.79
N GLU A 127 -2.08 -15.62 10.72
CA GLU A 127 -2.52 -14.49 11.55
C GLU A 127 -2.75 -13.22 10.69
N PRO A 128 -3.75 -12.40 11.06
CA PRO A 128 -3.92 -11.10 10.45
C PRO A 128 -2.68 -10.23 10.64
N LEU A 129 -2.49 -9.26 9.75
CA LEU A 129 -1.39 -8.32 9.77
C LEU A 129 -1.58 -7.32 10.91
N SER A 130 -0.90 -7.57 12.04
CA SER A 130 -0.97 -6.75 13.25
C SER A 130 -0.21 -5.43 13.09
N ASP A 131 -0.45 -4.50 14.02
CA ASP A 131 0.26 -3.22 14.07
C ASP A 131 1.78 -3.42 14.14
N SER A 132 2.25 -4.31 15.01
CA SER A 132 3.68 -4.56 15.17
C SER A 132 4.31 -5.18 13.93
N LYS A 133 3.61 -6.11 13.27
CA LYS A 133 4.10 -6.72 12.03
C LYS A 133 4.10 -5.70 10.88
N MET A 134 3.06 -4.88 10.77
CA MET A 134 3.00 -3.84 9.75
C MET A 134 4.14 -2.83 9.94
N GLU A 135 4.41 -2.42 11.18
CA GLU A 135 5.54 -1.54 11.48
C GLU A 135 6.88 -2.16 11.05
N GLN A 136 7.09 -3.42 11.38
CA GLN A 136 8.30 -4.16 10.96
C GLN A 136 8.46 -4.18 9.44
N LEU A 137 7.38 -4.46 8.70
CA LEU A 137 7.40 -4.49 7.23
C LEU A 137 7.62 -3.11 6.62
N LEU A 138 7.08 -2.05 7.24
CA LEU A 138 7.34 -0.66 6.81
C LEU A 138 8.81 -0.27 7.01
N HIS A 139 9.44 -0.67 8.10
CA HIS A 139 10.87 -0.45 8.30
C HIS A 139 11.70 -1.22 7.27
N TYR A 140 11.28 -2.41 6.90
CA TYR A 140 11.90 -3.17 5.83
C TYR A 140 11.75 -2.46 4.48
N ALA A 141 10.57 -1.94 4.18
CA ALA A 141 10.33 -1.14 2.97
C ALA A 141 11.21 0.12 2.94
N HIS A 142 11.31 0.83 4.06
CA HIS A 142 12.16 2.00 4.21
C HIS A 142 13.63 1.66 3.90
N SER A 143 14.15 0.57 4.44
CA SER A 143 15.51 0.11 4.19
C SER A 143 15.75 -0.22 2.72
N LYS A 144 14.79 -0.87 2.08
CA LYS A 144 14.86 -1.21 0.65
C LYS A 144 14.89 0.03 -0.22
N ILE A 145 14.03 1.01 0.06
CA ILE A 145 14.00 2.28 -0.69
C ILE A 145 15.29 3.05 -0.48
N THR A 146 15.80 3.10 0.74
CA THR A 146 17.09 3.75 1.05
C THR A 146 18.23 3.13 0.25
N HIS A 147 18.26 1.82 0.14
CA HIS A 147 19.26 1.10 -0.64
C HIS A 147 19.18 1.41 -2.14
N LEU A 148 17.97 1.51 -2.67
CA LEU A 148 17.74 1.82 -4.09
C LEU A 148 18.05 3.28 -4.44
N PHE A 149 17.94 4.18 -3.47
CA PHE A 149 18.14 5.62 -3.64
C PHE A 149 19.17 6.17 -2.66
N PRO A 150 20.45 5.76 -2.79
CA PRO A 150 21.46 6.05 -1.77
C PRO A 150 21.80 7.54 -1.63
N LYS A 151 21.46 8.38 -2.61
CA LYS A 151 21.70 9.82 -2.59
C LYS A 151 20.46 10.64 -2.22
N THR A 152 19.36 9.96 -1.89
CA THR A 152 18.08 10.60 -1.58
C THR A 152 17.80 10.43 -0.09
N LYS A 153 17.26 11.47 0.53
CA LYS A 153 16.79 11.38 1.92
C LYS A 153 15.47 10.61 1.95
N VAL A 154 15.46 9.45 2.59
CA VAL A 154 14.26 8.63 2.74
C VAL A 154 13.81 8.69 4.19
N THR A 155 12.56 9.09 4.42
CA THR A 155 11.96 9.18 5.76
C THR A 155 10.76 8.26 5.89
N LEU A 156 10.56 7.76 7.11
CA LEU A 156 9.34 7.02 7.48
C LEU A 156 8.57 7.87 8.50
N SER A 157 7.31 8.13 8.23
CA SER A 157 6.47 8.91 9.13
C SER A 157 5.12 8.26 9.34
N TYR A 158 4.60 8.43 10.56
CA TYR A 158 3.22 8.08 10.89
C TYR A 158 2.44 9.38 10.90
N SER A 159 1.52 9.53 9.95
CA SER A 159 0.69 10.73 9.87
C SER A 159 -0.27 10.79 11.06
N LYS A 160 -0.44 11.99 11.63
CA LYS A 160 -1.51 12.26 12.61
C LYS A 160 -2.70 12.95 11.95
N GLU A 161 -2.62 13.23 10.66
CA GLU A 161 -3.69 13.89 9.92
C GLU A 161 -4.58 12.84 9.27
N GLU A 162 -5.88 12.98 9.47
CA GLU A 162 -6.89 12.22 8.75
C GLU A 162 -7.06 12.82 7.35
N TYR A 163 -7.09 11.97 6.36
CA TYR A 163 -7.41 12.36 4.99
C TYR A 163 -8.83 11.90 4.65
#